data_3272bb7b77f0f2266a8942c3fa8eec27
#
_entry.id   3272bb7b77f0f2266a8942c3fa8eec27
#
_cell.length_a   1.000
_cell.length_b   1.000
_cell.length_c   1.000
_cell.angle_alpha   90.00
_cell.angle_beta   90.00
_cell.angle_gamma   90.00
#
_symmetry.space_group_name_H-M   'P 1'
#
loop_
_entity.id
_entity.type
_entity.pdbx_description
1 polymer ?
#
loop_
_entity_poly.entity_id
_entity_poly.type
_entity_poly.pdbx_seq_one_letter_code
_entity_poly.pdbx_strand_id
1 'polypeptide(L)'
;MRIVRGKWAGRDLTSPNDFRVHPTAERVRAAVLDLLSPDLKNASVLDLFAGTGALGLEALSRGAKRADFVETRPASLHALKANVAALRVRDCTRVFKRDALPFAGALTTAGAYDICFCDPPYESRMLDRVIEGWQVTHFARVFVAEHAPGHELPRGGKRFEYGETVVTIYRAPKPPKVVPTEPTPSA
;
A
#
# COMPACT_ATOMS: atom_id res chain seq x y z
N MET A 1 -3.60 18.23 -3.42
CA MET A 1 -2.74 17.02 -3.26
C MET A 1 -2.09 16.71 -4.59
N ARG A 2 -0.80 16.35 -4.63
CA ARG A 2 -0.07 16.10 -5.88
C ARG A 2 0.86 14.91 -5.77
N ILE A 3 1.25 14.34 -6.90
CA ILE A 3 2.34 13.37 -7.01
C ILE A 3 3.67 14.11 -6.73
N VAL A 4 4.47 13.58 -5.80
CA VAL A 4 5.70 14.27 -5.35
C VAL A 4 6.92 13.86 -6.20
N ARG A 5 7.03 12.58 -6.57
CA ARG A 5 8.18 12.06 -7.32
C ARG A 5 7.79 11.10 -8.44
N GLY A 6 8.75 10.81 -9.32
CA GLY A 6 8.63 9.83 -10.41
C GLY A 6 8.10 10.44 -11.71
N LYS A 7 7.53 9.58 -12.56
CA LYS A 7 7.09 9.92 -13.92
C LYS A 7 6.07 11.08 -13.98
N TRP A 8 5.23 11.20 -12.96
CA TRP A 8 4.16 12.20 -12.90
C TRP A 8 4.38 13.25 -11.80
N ALA A 9 5.63 13.47 -11.36
CA ALA A 9 5.95 14.48 -10.36
C ALA A 9 5.32 15.84 -10.71
N GLY A 10 4.71 16.50 -9.70
CA GLY A 10 4.03 17.78 -9.84
C GLY A 10 2.59 17.71 -10.38
N ARG A 11 2.10 16.54 -10.80
CA ARG A 11 0.70 16.39 -11.26
C ARG A 11 -0.25 16.43 -10.06
N ASP A 12 -1.25 17.30 -10.18
CA ASP A 12 -2.30 17.39 -9.16
C ASP A 12 -3.23 16.20 -9.20
N LEU A 13 -3.64 15.77 -8.01
CA LEU A 13 -4.65 14.75 -7.80
C LEU A 13 -5.95 15.39 -7.28
N THR A 14 -7.08 15.00 -7.89
CA THR A 14 -8.40 15.33 -7.40
C THR A 14 -8.60 14.76 -6.01
N SER A 15 -9.09 15.59 -5.09
CA SER A 15 -9.49 15.19 -3.75
C SER A 15 -10.96 15.56 -3.54
N PRO A 16 -11.76 14.79 -2.79
CA PRO A 16 -13.05 15.28 -2.32
C PRO A 16 -12.86 16.63 -1.63
N ASN A 17 -13.88 17.50 -1.65
CA ASN A 17 -13.87 18.82 -0.99
C ASN A 17 -13.79 18.73 0.55
N ASP A 18 -13.10 17.75 1.07
CA ASP A 18 -12.81 17.62 2.49
C ASP A 18 -11.48 18.33 2.75
N PHE A 19 -11.54 19.39 3.55
CA PHE A 19 -10.45 20.34 3.84
C PHE A 19 -9.21 19.74 4.54
N ARG A 20 -9.05 18.40 4.53
CA ARG A 20 -8.00 17.68 5.23
C ARG A 20 -6.81 17.29 4.34
N VAL A 21 -6.59 17.99 3.24
CA VAL A 21 -5.36 17.79 2.46
C VAL A 21 -4.24 18.58 3.13
N HIS A 22 -3.56 17.93 4.08
CA HIS A 22 -2.43 18.53 4.77
C HIS A 22 -1.14 18.38 3.96
N PRO A 23 -0.30 19.44 3.86
CA PRO A 23 1.07 19.32 3.32
C PRO A 23 1.89 18.23 4.01
N THR A 24 1.60 17.95 5.28
CA THR A 24 2.18 16.87 6.08
C THR A 24 1.96 15.51 5.41
N ALA A 25 0.75 15.23 4.92
CA ALA A 25 0.44 13.96 4.25
C ALA A 25 1.28 13.74 2.98
N GLU A 26 1.58 14.78 2.20
CA GLU A 26 2.47 14.67 1.03
C GLU A 26 3.92 14.36 1.43
N ARG A 27 4.41 15.00 2.49
CA ARG A 27 5.78 14.75 3.02
C ARG A 27 5.91 13.35 3.58
N VAL A 28 4.93 12.89 4.36
CA VAL A 28 4.92 11.54 4.93
C VAL A 28 4.89 10.51 3.82
N ARG A 29 3.97 10.64 2.86
CA ARG A 29 3.88 9.75 1.70
C ARG A 29 5.20 9.69 0.92
N ALA A 30 5.82 10.84 0.66
CA ALA A 30 7.11 10.91 -0.01
C ALA A 30 8.20 10.16 0.76
N ALA A 31 8.31 10.40 2.07
CA ALA A 31 9.30 9.77 2.93
C ALA A 31 9.10 8.24 3.01
N VAL A 32 7.87 7.77 3.16
CA VAL A 32 7.54 6.34 3.17
C VAL A 32 7.94 5.66 1.86
N LEU A 33 7.59 6.26 0.72
CA LEU A 33 7.94 5.71 -0.58
C LEU A 33 9.45 5.83 -0.90
N ASP A 34 10.16 6.75 -0.25
CA ASP A 34 11.63 6.79 -0.31
C ASP A 34 12.26 5.60 0.42
N LEU A 35 11.72 5.24 1.61
CA LEU A 35 12.14 4.04 2.35
C LEU A 35 11.86 2.74 1.57
N LEU A 36 10.81 2.73 0.76
CA LEU A 36 10.40 1.59 -0.07
C LEU A 36 11.04 1.59 -1.47
N SER A 37 11.89 2.55 -1.78
CA SER A 37 12.49 2.69 -3.12
C SER A 37 13.08 1.39 -3.69
N PRO A 38 13.78 0.54 -2.91
CA PRO A 38 14.27 -0.74 -3.41
C PRO A 38 13.18 -1.75 -3.77
N ASP A 39 12.00 -1.64 -3.14
CA ASP A 39 10.88 -2.56 -3.28
C ASP A 39 9.92 -2.14 -4.41
N LEU A 40 10.00 -0.88 -4.90
CA LEU A 40 9.01 -0.30 -5.81
C LEU A 40 9.17 -0.74 -7.27
N LYS A 41 10.39 -0.98 -7.72
CA LYS A 41 10.64 -1.28 -9.14
C LYS A 41 9.91 -2.56 -9.57
N ASN A 42 9.03 -2.43 -10.56
CA ASN A 42 8.18 -3.51 -11.08
C ASN A 42 7.23 -4.14 -10.04
N ALA A 43 7.01 -3.50 -8.90
CA ALA A 43 6.16 -4.00 -7.84
C ALA A 43 4.69 -4.08 -8.23
N SER A 44 4.00 -5.10 -7.72
CA SER A 44 2.55 -5.16 -7.61
C SER A 44 2.13 -4.58 -6.26
N VAL A 45 1.31 -3.54 -6.30
CA VAL A 45 0.89 -2.78 -5.13
C VAL A 45 -0.59 -3.01 -4.82
N LEU A 46 -0.93 -3.17 -3.55
CA LEU A 46 -2.28 -3.12 -3.02
C LEU A 46 -2.42 -1.90 -2.12
N ASP A 47 -3.43 -1.08 -2.36
CA ASP A 47 -3.76 0.10 -1.55
C ASP A 47 -5.12 -0.14 -0.89
N LEU A 48 -5.09 -0.59 0.36
CA LEU A 48 -6.27 -0.80 1.19
C LEU A 48 -6.68 0.52 1.83
N PHE A 49 -7.97 0.81 1.84
CA PHE A 49 -8.50 2.13 2.25
C PHE A 49 -7.98 3.27 1.37
N ALA A 50 -7.95 3.05 0.06
CA ALA A 50 -7.17 3.83 -0.90
C ALA A 50 -7.50 5.32 -0.97
N GLY A 51 -8.68 5.75 -0.51
CA GLY A 51 -9.08 7.15 -0.57
C GLY A 51 -9.05 7.68 -2.00
N THR A 52 -8.19 8.67 -2.24
CA THR A 52 -7.95 9.26 -3.58
C THR A 52 -6.99 8.45 -4.44
N GLY A 53 -6.40 7.39 -3.89
CA GLY A 53 -5.38 6.56 -4.52
C GLY A 53 -3.98 7.14 -4.48
N ALA A 54 -3.71 8.14 -3.64
CA ALA A 54 -2.45 8.88 -3.68
C ALA A 54 -1.21 8.01 -3.46
N LEU A 55 -1.27 7.03 -2.52
CA LEU A 55 -0.16 6.11 -2.23
C LEU A 55 0.13 5.20 -3.43
N GLY A 56 -0.88 4.47 -3.91
CA GLY A 56 -0.73 3.55 -5.03
C GLY A 56 -0.37 4.27 -6.34
N LEU A 57 -0.94 5.45 -6.61
CA LEU A 57 -0.62 6.24 -7.82
C LEU A 57 0.80 6.79 -7.76
N GLU A 58 1.29 7.23 -6.60
CA GLU A 58 2.67 7.66 -6.46
C GLU A 58 3.64 6.48 -6.54
N ALA A 59 3.28 5.29 -6.04
CA ALA A 59 4.05 4.07 -6.25
C ALA A 59 4.20 3.74 -7.74
N LEU A 60 3.11 3.83 -8.52
CA LEU A 60 3.17 3.70 -9.99
C LEU A 60 4.08 4.76 -10.63
N SER A 61 4.01 6.02 -10.17
CA SER A 61 4.87 7.10 -10.64
C SER A 61 6.36 6.80 -10.44
N ARG A 62 6.68 6.07 -9.38
CA ARG A 62 8.05 5.68 -9.00
C ARG A 62 8.49 4.32 -9.55
N GLY A 63 7.69 3.69 -10.42
CA GLY A 63 8.09 2.49 -11.16
C GLY A 63 7.45 1.18 -10.72
N ALA A 64 6.42 1.21 -9.88
CA ALA A 64 5.58 0.03 -9.68
C ALA A 64 4.90 -0.38 -10.99
N LYS A 65 4.70 -1.69 -11.18
CA LYS A 65 4.12 -2.24 -12.41
C LYS A 65 2.61 -2.13 -12.45
N ARG A 66 1.95 -2.31 -11.31
CA ARG A 66 0.49 -2.26 -11.19
C ARG A 66 0.09 -1.84 -9.78
N ALA A 67 -1.12 -1.28 -9.65
CA ALA A 67 -1.73 -0.96 -8.36
C ALA A 67 -3.21 -1.37 -8.35
N ASP A 68 -3.61 -2.08 -7.29
CA ASP A 68 -4.97 -2.43 -6.98
C ASP A 68 -5.44 -1.55 -5.80
N PHE A 69 -6.60 -0.96 -5.94
CA PHE A 69 -7.18 -0.03 -4.96
C PHE A 69 -8.47 -0.60 -4.38
N VAL A 70 -8.62 -0.56 -3.07
CA VAL A 70 -9.84 -0.95 -2.37
C VAL A 70 -10.41 0.25 -1.62
N GLU A 71 -11.62 0.67 -1.95
CA GLU A 71 -12.29 1.83 -1.37
C GLU A 71 -13.80 1.66 -1.42
N THR A 72 -14.51 2.13 -0.38
CA THR A 72 -15.99 2.05 -0.30
C THR A 72 -16.68 3.39 -0.45
N ARG A 73 -16.05 4.49 0.00
CA ARG A 73 -16.67 5.81 0.08
C ARG A 73 -16.90 6.39 -1.32
N PRO A 74 -18.15 6.79 -1.67
CA PRO A 74 -18.47 7.25 -3.04
C PRO A 74 -17.63 8.46 -3.49
N ALA A 75 -17.42 9.44 -2.61
CA ALA A 75 -16.63 10.63 -2.94
C ALA A 75 -15.16 10.30 -3.23
N SER A 76 -14.56 9.43 -2.41
CA SER A 76 -13.18 8.94 -2.60
C SER A 76 -13.05 8.12 -3.87
N LEU A 77 -14.00 7.21 -4.16
CA LEU A 77 -14.04 6.43 -5.39
C LEU A 77 -14.14 7.31 -6.64
N HIS A 78 -14.94 8.38 -6.58
CA HIS A 78 -15.04 9.33 -7.68
C HIS A 78 -13.69 10.00 -7.94
N ALA A 79 -13.04 10.52 -6.89
CA ALA A 79 -11.72 11.15 -6.98
C ALA A 79 -10.66 10.16 -7.48
N LEU A 80 -10.60 8.94 -6.93
CA LEU A 80 -9.69 7.88 -7.35
C LEU A 80 -9.82 7.56 -8.85
N LYS A 81 -11.05 7.37 -9.34
CA LYS A 81 -11.31 7.10 -10.76
C LYS A 81 -10.92 8.25 -11.66
N ALA A 82 -11.16 9.50 -11.21
CA ALA A 82 -10.71 10.70 -11.92
C ALA A 82 -9.18 10.77 -12.01
N ASN A 83 -8.48 10.47 -10.91
CA ASN A 83 -7.02 10.44 -10.84
C ASN A 83 -6.41 9.36 -11.76
N VAL A 84 -6.96 8.14 -11.73
CA VAL A 84 -6.56 7.04 -12.63
C VAL A 84 -6.71 7.45 -14.09
N ALA A 85 -7.82 8.12 -14.44
CA ALA A 85 -8.06 8.60 -15.80
C ALA A 85 -7.12 9.73 -16.19
N ALA A 86 -6.90 10.72 -15.31
CA ALA A 86 -6.03 11.87 -15.55
C ALA A 86 -4.57 11.46 -15.77
N LEU A 87 -4.09 10.44 -15.04
CA LEU A 87 -2.75 9.88 -15.19
C LEU A 87 -2.65 8.86 -16.33
N ARG A 88 -3.77 8.46 -16.95
CA ARG A 88 -3.87 7.46 -18.03
C ARG A 88 -3.27 6.10 -17.64
N VAL A 89 -3.62 5.62 -16.43
CA VAL A 89 -3.05 4.39 -15.86
C VAL A 89 -4.07 3.25 -15.70
N ARG A 90 -5.17 3.29 -16.47
CA ARG A 90 -6.24 2.27 -16.38
C ARG A 90 -5.74 0.85 -16.63
N ASP A 91 -4.81 0.69 -17.56
CA ASP A 91 -4.31 -0.64 -17.97
C ASP A 91 -3.44 -1.32 -16.90
N CYS A 92 -2.92 -0.55 -15.95
CA CYS A 92 -2.11 -1.08 -14.83
C CYS A 92 -2.77 -0.87 -13.46
N THR A 93 -4.09 -0.58 -13.43
CA THR A 93 -4.83 -0.37 -12.18
C THR A 93 -6.14 -1.15 -12.15
N ARG A 94 -6.53 -1.60 -10.96
CA ARG A 94 -7.87 -2.11 -10.68
C ARG A 94 -8.45 -1.38 -9.47
N VAL A 95 -9.73 -1.03 -9.55
CA VAL A 95 -10.44 -0.33 -8.47
C VAL A 95 -11.59 -1.22 -7.99
N PHE A 96 -11.52 -1.65 -6.75
CA PHE A 96 -12.53 -2.48 -6.10
C PHE A 96 -13.38 -1.63 -5.16
N LYS A 97 -14.68 -1.49 -5.48
CA LYS A 97 -15.67 -0.92 -4.56
C LYS A 97 -16.05 -2.00 -3.55
N ARG A 98 -15.21 -2.24 -2.56
CA ARG A 98 -15.39 -3.28 -1.52
C ARG A 98 -14.88 -2.80 -0.17
N ASP A 99 -15.37 -3.42 0.90
CA ASP A 99 -14.79 -3.28 2.24
C ASP A 99 -13.41 -3.93 2.28
N ALA A 100 -12.45 -3.20 2.86
CA ALA A 100 -11.05 -3.62 2.91
C ALA A 100 -10.82 -4.85 3.82
N LEU A 101 -11.58 -5.00 4.92
CA LEU A 101 -11.42 -6.13 5.83
C LEU A 101 -11.78 -7.47 5.17
N PRO A 102 -13.00 -7.66 4.61
CA PRO A 102 -13.33 -8.89 3.90
C PRO A 102 -12.44 -9.11 2.67
N PHE A 103 -12.04 -8.02 1.99
CA PHE A 103 -11.13 -8.12 0.84
C PHE A 103 -9.78 -8.68 1.27
N ALA A 104 -9.15 -8.10 2.30
CA ALA A 104 -7.88 -8.59 2.84
C ALA A 104 -7.98 -10.02 3.37
N GLY A 105 -9.07 -10.35 4.09
CA GLY A 105 -9.34 -11.70 4.59
C GLY A 105 -9.48 -12.79 3.53
N ALA A 106 -9.81 -12.41 2.30
CA ALA A 106 -9.87 -13.34 1.16
C ALA A 106 -8.51 -13.56 0.46
N LEU A 107 -7.47 -12.82 0.85
CA LEU A 107 -6.13 -12.95 0.29
C LEU A 107 -5.35 -14.06 1.01
N THR A 108 -5.35 -15.25 0.44
CA THR A 108 -4.71 -16.44 1.02
C THR A 108 -3.35 -16.79 0.39
N THR A 109 -3.01 -16.17 -0.75
CA THR A 109 -1.78 -16.48 -1.47
C THR A 109 -0.62 -15.61 -0.96
N ALA A 110 0.41 -16.23 -0.41
CA ALA A 110 1.61 -15.54 0.02
C ALA A 110 2.30 -14.83 -1.16
N GLY A 111 2.68 -13.56 -0.95
CA GLY A 111 3.36 -12.77 -1.97
C GLY A 111 2.52 -12.44 -3.21
N ALA A 112 1.17 -12.48 -3.11
CA ALA A 112 0.27 -12.04 -4.18
C ALA A 112 0.54 -10.58 -4.59
N TYR A 113 1.01 -9.78 -3.63
CA TYR A 113 1.50 -8.42 -3.82
C TYR A 113 2.93 -8.27 -3.31
N ASP A 114 3.67 -7.31 -3.87
CA ASP A 114 4.98 -6.95 -3.35
C ASP A 114 4.84 -5.97 -2.19
N ILE A 115 3.92 -5.00 -2.30
CA ILE A 115 3.67 -3.99 -1.28
C ILE A 115 2.16 -3.88 -1.03
N CYS A 116 1.76 -3.82 0.25
CA CYS A 116 0.42 -3.45 0.67
C CYS A 116 0.49 -2.19 1.53
N PHE A 117 -0.23 -1.13 1.16
CA PHE A 117 -0.51 0.04 1.98
C PHE A 117 -1.83 -0.14 2.72
N CYS A 118 -1.87 0.25 3.98
CA CYS A 118 -3.05 0.17 4.83
C CYS A 118 -3.12 1.41 5.73
N ASP A 119 -4.05 2.32 5.41
CA ASP A 119 -4.31 3.58 6.10
C ASP A 119 -5.81 3.70 6.45
N PRO A 120 -6.32 2.89 7.41
CA PRO A 120 -7.70 2.96 7.83
C PRO A 120 -7.96 4.21 8.72
N PRO A 121 -9.23 4.57 8.97
CA PRO A 121 -9.57 5.60 9.95
C PRO A 121 -8.95 5.31 11.33
N TYR A 122 -8.30 6.31 11.93
CA TYR A 122 -7.42 6.16 13.10
C TYR A 122 -8.05 5.51 14.34
N GLU A 123 -9.33 5.68 14.58
CA GLU A 123 -10.00 5.16 15.78
C GLU A 123 -10.56 3.73 15.61
N SER A 124 -10.16 3.02 14.56
CA SER A 124 -10.71 1.71 14.25
C SER A 124 -9.73 0.57 14.55
N ARG A 125 -10.24 -0.56 15.06
CA ARG A 125 -9.46 -1.81 15.16
C ARG A 125 -9.26 -2.52 13.81
N MET A 126 -9.57 -1.85 12.70
CA MET A 126 -9.45 -2.47 11.37
C MET A 126 -8.00 -2.78 11.03
N LEU A 127 -7.08 -1.88 11.42
CA LEU A 127 -5.65 -2.05 11.16
C LEU A 127 -5.10 -3.32 11.81
N ASP A 128 -5.41 -3.53 13.10
CA ASP A 128 -4.94 -4.72 13.85
C ASP A 128 -5.39 -6.01 13.17
N ARG A 129 -6.68 -6.09 12.78
CA ARG A 129 -7.24 -7.26 12.09
C ARG A 129 -6.59 -7.52 10.74
N VAL A 130 -6.28 -6.47 9.97
CA VAL A 130 -5.59 -6.64 8.68
C VAL A 130 -4.17 -7.12 8.89
N ILE A 131 -3.45 -6.58 9.90
CA ILE A 131 -2.09 -7.00 10.23
C ILE A 131 -2.08 -8.46 10.71
N GLU A 132 -2.99 -8.85 11.61
CA GLU A 132 -3.12 -10.24 12.08
C GLU A 132 -3.36 -11.20 10.92
N GLY A 133 -4.28 -10.87 10.01
CA GLY A 133 -4.52 -11.65 8.81
C GLY A 133 -3.30 -11.72 7.89
N TRP A 134 -2.60 -10.61 7.72
CA TRP A 134 -1.36 -10.56 6.95
C TRP A 134 -0.24 -11.40 7.57
N GLN A 135 -0.10 -11.39 8.90
CA GLN A 135 0.91 -12.21 9.60
C GLN A 135 0.73 -13.71 9.39
N VAL A 136 -0.51 -14.15 9.14
CA VAL A 136 -0.82 -15.56 8.84
C VAL A 136 -0.55 -15.88 7.37
N THR A 137 -0.97 -15.02 6.46
CA THR A 137 -0.98 -15.33 5.02
C THR A 137 0.22 -14.76 4.26
N HIS A 138 0.82 -13.69 4.78
CA HIS A 138 1.86 -12.90 4.09
C HIS A 138 1.49 -12.57 2.63
N PHE A 139 0.21 -12.21 2.39
CA PHE A 139 -0.29 -11.90 1.04
C PHE A 139 0.47 -10.74 0.35
N ALA A 140 1.22 -9.94 1.11
CA ALA A 140 2.17 -8.96 0.58
C ALA A 140 3.56 -9.19 1.21
N ARG A 141 4.62 -8.96 0.44
CA ARG A 141 6.01 -9.09 0.93
C ARG A 141 6.37 -7.97 1.90
N VAL A 142 5.83 -6.78 1.65
CA VAL A 142 5.98 -5.60 2.50
C VAL A 142 4.59 -5.11 2.85
N PHE A 143 4.31 -4.96 4.13
CA PHE A 143 3.06 -4.38 4.63
C PHE A 143 3.37 -3.06 5.33
N VAL A 144 2.71 -1.99 4.91
CA VAL A 144 2.91 -0.62 5.38
C VAL A 144 1.64 -0.15 6.06
N ALA A 145 1.71 0.06 7.36
CA ALA A 145 0.62 0.52 8.20
C ALA A 145 0.81 1.98 8.59
N GLU A 146 -0.16 2.84 8.29
CA GLU A 146 -0.22 4.20 8.81
C GLU A 146 -1.17 4.24 10.01
N HIS A 147 -0.75 4.91 11.11
CA HIS A 147 -1.51 4.96 12.36
C HIS A 147 -1.14 6.14 13.25
N ALA A 148 -1.96 6.42 14.27
CA ALA A 148 -1.67 7.43 15.29
C ALA A 148 -0.50 6.99 16.22
N PRO A 149 0.25 7.92 16.81
CA PRO A 149 1.40 7.63 17.68
C PRO A 149 1.09 6.70 18.86
N GLY A 150 -0.08 6.83 19.47
CA GLY A 150 -0.51 6.02 20.62
C GLY A 150 -1.08 4.64 20.27
N HIS A 151 -1.19 4.28 19.00
CA HIS A 151 -1.71 2.98 18.60
C HIS A 151 -0.58 1.94 18.64
N GLU A 152 -0.72 0.96 19.53
CA GLU A 152 0.21 -0.16 19.64
C GLU A 152 -0.18 -1.25 18.64
N LEU A 153 0.70 -1.52 17.70
CA LEU A 153 0.51 -2.54 16.68
C LEU A 153 1.16 -3.87 17.05
N PRO A 154 0.72 -5.01 16.45
CA PRO A 154 1.39 -6.30 16.58
C PRO A 154 2.91 -6.19 16.34
N ARG A 155 3.69 -6.99 17.09
CA ARG A 155 5.16 -6.97 17.01
C ARG A 155 5.69 -7.40 15.64
N GLY A 156 6.93 -6.99 15.34
CA GLY A 156 7.67 -7.42 14.13
C GLY A 156 7.82 -6.35 13.06
N GLY A 157 7.14 -5.20 13.18
CA GLY A 157 7.29 -4.05 12.28
C GLY A 157 8.37 -3.08 12.72
N LYS A 158 8.98 -2.39 11.76
CA LYS A 158 9.88 -1.25 11.99
C LYS A 158 9.07 0.05 11.95
N ARG A 159 9.11 0.81 13.04
CA ARG A 159 8.34 2.04 13.26
C ARG A 159 9.13 3.26 12.79
N PHE A 160 8.44 4.21 12.13
CA PHE A 160 8.94 5.50 11.67
C PHE A 160 7.96 6.59 12.07
N GLU A 161 8.42 7.66 12.71
CA GLU A 161 7.59 8.73 13.25
C GLU A 161 7.71 10.00 12.40
N TYR A 162 6.56 10.58 12.06
CA TYR A 162 6.44 11.78 11.23
C TYR A 162 5.44 12.76 11.87
N GLY A 163 5.82 13.34 13.03
CA GLY A 163 4.94 14.19 13.80
C GLY A 163 3.76 13.43 14.39
N GLU A 164 2.54 13.77 13.99
CA GLU A 164 1.31 13.10 14.44
C GLU A 164 0.97 11.82 13.67
N THR A 165 1.77 11.45 12.69
CA THR A 165 1.60 10.24 11.91
C THR A 165 2.76 9.28 12.19
N VAL A 166 2.44 8.02 12.39
CA VAL A 166 3.41 6.93 12.50
C VAL A 166 3.18 5.95 11.38
N VAL A 167 4.27 5.49 10.78
CA VAL A 167 4.24 4.43 9.79
C VAL A 167 5.03 3.24 10.29
N THR A 168 4.40 2.07 10.33
CA THR A 168 5.07 0.81 10.69
C THR A 168 5.16 -0.08 9.46
N ILE A 169 6.38 -0.52 9.15
CA ILE A 169 6.68 -1.36 7.98
C ILE A 169 7.02 -2.77 8.47
N TYR A 170 6.22 -3.75 8.03
CA TYR A 170 6.46 -5.17 8.24
C TYR A 170 7.01 -5.78 6.96
N ARG A 171 7.85 -6.79 7.11
CA ARG A 171 8.39 -7.57 6.00
C ARG A 171 8.11 -9.06 6.20
N ALA A 172 7.53 -9.71 5.21
CA ALA A 172 7.35 -11.15 5.22
C ALA A 172 8.70 -11.87 5.32
N PRO A 173 8.78 -13.03 5.96
CA PRO A 173 9.96 -13.88 5.95
C PRO A 173 10.39 -14.17 4.50
N LYS A 174 11.68 -14.18 4.24
CA LYS A 174 12.17 -14.63 2.93
C LYS A 174 11.81 -16.11 2.76
N PRO A 175 11.29 -16.53 1.58
CA PRO A 175 11.09 -17.93 1.33
C PRO A 175 12.43 -18.66 1.52
N PRO A 176 12.42 -19.90 2.05
CA PRO A 176 13.63 -20.69 2.17
C PRO A 176 14.31 -20.79 0.81
N LYS A 177 15.63 -20.63 0.78
CA LYS A 177 16.40 -20.87 -0.47
C LYS A 177 16.14 -22.31 -0.88
N VAL A 178 15.54 -22.53 -2.03
CA VAL A 178 15.46 -23.85 -2.64
C VAL A 178 16.91 -24.21 -3.00
N VAL A 179 17.52 -25.09 -2.22
CA VAL A 179 18.80 -25.71 -2.60
C VAL A 179 18.47 -26.62 -3.78
N PRO A 180 19.09 -26.44 -4.96
CA PRO A 180 18.88 -27.36 -6.05
C PRO A 180 19.28 -28.76 -5.56
N THR A 181 18.35 -29.71 -5.60
CA THR A 181 18.70 -31.12 -5.40
C THR A 181 19.59 -31.54 -6.58
N GLU A 182 20.82 -31.91 -6.30
CA GLU A 182 21.70 -32.49 -7.31
C GLU A 182 20.99 -33.68 -7.98
N PRO A 183 21.06 -33.81 -9.30
CA PRO A 183 20.48 -34.96 -9.96
C PRO A 183 21.17 -36.23 -9.45
N THR A 184 20.39 -37.17 -8.95
CA THR A 184 20.87 -38.51 -8.55
C THR A 184 21.60 -39.13 -9.74
N PRO A 185 22.86 -39.54 -9.62
CA PRO A 185 23.54 -40.22 -10.72
C PRO A 185 22.78 -41.50 -11.04
N SER A 186 22.33 -41.63 -12.28
CA SER A 186 21.74 -42.87 -12.83
C SER A 186 22.79 -43.94 -12.83
N ALA A 187 22.47 -45.06 -12.18
CA ALA A 187 23.26 -46.28 -12.19
C ALA A 187 23.19 -46.99 -13.56
#